data_16f775d225d83d637115e6be8868a614
#
_entry.id   16f775d225d83d637115e6be8868a614
#
_cell.length_a   1.000
_cell.length_b   1.000
_cell.length_c   1.000
_cell.angle_alpha   90.00
_cell.angle_beta   90.00
_cell.angle_gamma   90.00
#
_symmetry.space_group_name_H-M   'P 1'
#
loop_
_entity.id
_entity.type
_entity.pdbx_description
1 polymer ?
#
loop_
_entity_poly.entity_id
_entity_poly.type
_entity_poly.pdbx_seq_one_letter_code
_entity_poly.pdbx_strand_id
1 'polypeptide(L)'
;MKRLSILALIFLLLSCTPHLINDSNIFFNGKFVKIEKRGIIVACNPLDHSQCIQQPAGSSGSAFLVSNKGDKSYFLTVRHICITDIEKYERLFDVAEVKKIEAVDLNSNKMEMKIEKVDKQNDLCLLSTKRIQAKPYPISKTEPALGDRVYNIATPLSVFSKDLVPLFSGYYSGQAEGKKLFTIPATNGSSGSPVLNYRGEIIGMVSSVTIDFNNMAISPSLKNIRGFLNEI
;
A
#
# COMPACT_ATOMS: atom_id res chain seq x y z
N MET A 1 -58.06 21.01 -19.86
CA MET A 1 -57.11 21.17 -18.72
C MET A 1 -56.61 19.81 -18.23
N LYS A 2 -55.82 19.07 -18.99
CA LYS A 2 -55.20 17.76 -18.56
C LYS A 2 -53.91 17.44 -19.38
N ARG A 3 -52.97 18.38 -19.54
CA ARG A 3 -51.70 18.12 -20.23
C ARG A 3 -50.45 18.60 -19.47
N LEU A 4 -50.55 18.90 -18.17
CA LEU A 4 -49.43 19.43 -17.40
C LEU A 4 -48.77 18.45 -16.46
N SER A 5 -49.26 17.20 -16.34
CA SER A 5 -48.76 16.24 -15.30
C SER A 5 -47.73 15.24 -15.80
N ILE A 6 -47.45 15.13 -17.08
CA ILE A 6 -46.51 14.13 -17.63
C ILE A 6 -45.07 14.63 -17.68
N LEU A 7 -44.84 15.94 -17.83
CA LEU A 7 -43.48 16.49 -17.88
C LEU A 7 -42.77 16.52 -16.53
N ALA A 8 -43.47 16.56 -15.42
CA ALA A 8 -42.87 16.58 -14.09
C ALA A 8 -42.32 15.23 -13.63
N LEU A 9 -42.81 14.12 -14.20
CA LEU A 9 -42.37 12.77 -13.79
C LEU A 9 -41.04 12.33 -14.48
N ILE A 10 -40.68 12.95 -15.59
CA ILE A 10 -39.45 12.61 -16.32
C ILE A 10 -38.21 13.24 -15.69
N PHE A 11 -38.34 14.33 -14.94
CA PHE A 11 -37.21 14.99 -14.29
C PHE A 11 -36.75 14.30 -12.99
N LEU A 12 -37.56 13.43 -12.38
CA LEU A 12 -37.22 12.71 -11.14
C LEU A 12 -36.44 11.41 -11.38
N LEU A 13 -36.32 10.93 -12.62
CA LEU A 13 -35.58 9.71 -12.95
C LEU A 13 -34.13 9.97 -13.40
N LEU A 14 -33.69 11.21 -13.48
CA LEU A 14 -32.35 11.57 -13.95
C LEU A 14 -31.32 11.79 -12.84
N SER A 15 -31.68 11.59 -11.56
CA SER A 15 -30.78 11.89 -10.44
C SER A 15 -30.11 10.68 -9.78
N CYS A 16 -30.26 9.48 -10.33
CA CYS A 16 -29.53 8.28 -9.88
C CYS A 16 -28.66 7.70 -10.99
N THR A 17 -27.74 8.50 -11.51
CA THR A 17 -26.55 7.87 -12.12
C THR A 17 -25.64 7.45 -10.99
N PRO A 18 -25.42 6.13 -10.74
CA PRO A 18 -24.30 5.74 -9.94
C PRO A 18 -23.07 6.35 -10.61
N HIS A 19 -22.31 7.16 -9.89
CA HIS A 19 -20.97 7.53 -10.30
C HIS A 19 -20.17 6.22 -10.35
N LEU A 20 -20.30 5.51 -11.45
CA LEU A 20 -19.38 4.46 -11.82
C LEU A 20 -18.01 5.14 -11.93
N ILE A 21 -17.08 4.70 -11.10
CA ILE A 21 -15.68 5.06 -11.20
C ILE A 21 -15.20 4.53 -12.56
N ASN A 22 -15.44 5.31 -13.60
CA ASN A 22 -15.13 4.93 -14.99
C ASN A 22 -13.76 5.50 -15.41
N ASP A 23 -12.90 5.80 -14.44
CA ASP A 23 -11.59 6.36 -14.70
C ASP A 23 -10.52 5.35 -14.25
N SER A 24 -10.24 4.38 -15.13
CA SER A 24 -9.12 3.44 -14.97
C SER A 24 -7.80 4.19 -14.70
N ASN A 25 -7.67 5.43 -15.15
CA ASN A 25 -6.56 6.33 -14.87
C ASN A 25 -6.45 6.75 -13.40
N ILE A 26 -7.51 6.73 -12.60
CA ILE A 26 -7.46 7.09 -11.18
C ILE A 26 -6.63 6.06 -10.41
N PHE A 27 -6.71 4.80 -10.79
CA PHE A 27 -6.13 3.73 -10.00
C PHE A 27 -4.72 3.32 -10.43
N PHE A 28 -4.38 3.37 -11.73
CA PHE A 28 -3.26 2.56 -12.19
C PHE A 28 -2.03 3.32 -12.68
N ASN A 29 -2.11 4.35 -13.37
CA ASN A 29 -1.13 5.10 -14.16
C ASN A 29 0.27 5.28 -13.51
N GLY A 30 1.01 4.19 -13.27
CA GLY A 30 2.34 4.21 -12.66
C GLY A 30 2.36 4.57 -11.15
N LYS A 31 1.18 4.77 -10.56
CA LYS A 31 1.04 5.17 -9.14
C LYS A 31 1.12 3.99 -8.19
N PHE A 32 0.80 2.80 -8.67
CA PHE A 32 0.80 1.56 -7.91
C PHE A 32 1.85 0.62 -8.48
N VAL A 33 2.60 -0.02 -7.59
CA VAL A 33 3.67 -0.94 -7.96
C VAL A 33 3.68 -2.14 -7.02
N LYS A 34 4.13 -3.28 -7.54
CA LYS A 34 4.55 -4.42 -6.74
C LYS A 34 5.96 -4.17 -6.23
N ILE A 35 6.22 -4.46 -4.96
CA ILE A 35 7.55 -4.41 -4.36
C ILE A 35 8.09 -5.84 -4.20
N GLU A 36 9.34 -6.02 -4.55
CA GLU A 36 10.11 -7.25 -4.28
C GLU A 36 11.40 -6.87 -3.56
N LYS A 37 11.57 -7.40 -2.35
CA LYS A 37 12.85 -7.37 -1.65
C LYS A 37 13.49 -8.75 -1.80
N ARG A 38 14.74 -8.78 -2.23
CA ARG A 38 15.56 -9.98 -2.31
C ARG A 38 16.87 -9.70 -1.60
N GLY A 39 17.34 -10.68 -0.84
CA GLY A 39 18.58 -10.54 -0.10
C GLY A 39 19.11 -11.87 0.41
N ILE A 40 20.21 -11.75 1.14
CA ILE A 40 20.85 -12.83 1.85
C ILE A 40 21.10 -12.33 3.27
N ILE A 41 20.70 -13.12 4.24
CA ILE A 41 21.10 -12.95 5.63
C ILE A 41 22.33 -13.82 5.87
N VAL A 42 23.38 -13.20 6.38
CA VAL A 42 24.61 -13.87 6.81
C VAL A 42 24.67 -13.80 8.33
N ALA A 43 24.75 -14.93 9.00
CA ALA A 43 24.90 -15.03 10.45
C ALA A 43 26.18 -15.77 10.77
N CYS A 44 27.11 -15.12 11.44
CA CYS A 44 28.41 -15.64 11.80
C CYS A 44 28.51 -15.91 13.30
N ASN A 45 29.28 -16.95 13.71
CA ASN A 45 29.61 -17.17 15.08
C ASN A 45 30.51 -16.00 15.59
N PRO A 46 30.13 -15.27 16.64
CA PRO A 46 30.90 -14.13 17.12
C PRO A 46 32.31 -14.52 17.67
N LEU A 47 32.53 -15.78 18.01
CA LEU A 47 33.82 -16.31 18.48
C LEU A 47 34.70 -16.88 17.35
N ASP A 48 34.06 -17.23 16.21
CA ASP A 48 34.75 -17.79 15.06
C ASP A 48 34.06 -17.36 13.77
N HIS A 49 34.48 -16.20 13.23
CA HIS A 49 33.94 -15.61 12.03
C HIS A 49 34.12 -16.44 10.73
N SER A 50 34.88 -17.58 10.81
CA SER A 50 34.93 -18.52 9.69
C SER A 50 33.66 -19.39 9.58
N GLN A 51 32.91 -19.47 10.68
CA GLN A 51 31.68 -20.25 10.77
C GLN A 51 30.47 -19.34 10.51
N CYS A 52 30.13 -19.16 9.27
CA CYS A 52 28.97 -18.36 8.84
C CYS A 52 27.95 -19.26 8.11
N ILE A 53 26.68 -19.02 8.38
CA ILE A 53 25.56 -19.54 7.58
C ILE A 53 24.95 -18.44 6.72
N GLN A 54 24.50 -18.78 5.54
CA GLN A 54 23.85 -17.87 4.64
C GLN A 54 22.44 -18.39 4.32
N GLN A 55 21.44 -17.52 4.41
CA GLN A 55 20.08 -17.87 4.07
C GLN A 55 19.46 -16.82 3.12
N PRO A 56 18.80 -17.25 2.04
CA PRO A 56 18.01 -16.33 1.22
C PRO A 56 16.92 -15.66 2.08
N ALA A 57 16.77 -14.37 1.94
CA ALA A 57 15.70 -13.60 2.56
C ALA A 57 14.97 -12.80 1.48
N GLY A 58 13.65 -12.85 1.50
CA GLY A 58 12.86 -12.12 0.55
C GLY A 58 11.47 -11.82 1.08
N SER A 59 10.88 -10.76 0.56
CA SER A 59 9.49 -10.40 0.81
C SER A 59 8.91 -9.74 -0.43
N SER A 60 7.61 -9.84 -0.61
CA SER A 60 6.87 -9.12 -1.62
C SER A 60 5.69 -8.39 -1.02
N GLY A 61 5.33 -7.28 -1.61
CA GLY A 61 4.22 -6.44 -1.18
C GLY A 61 3.81 -5.45 -2.25
N SER A 62 3.05 -4.48 -1.82
CA SER A 62 2.53 -3.40 -2.62
C SER A 62 3.14 -2.06 -2.18
N ALA A 63 3.21 -1.10 -3.07
CA ALA A 63 3.51 0.29 -2.73
C ALA A 63 2.77 1.25 -3.66
N PHE A 64 2.62 2.50 -3.24
CA PHE A 64 1.94 3.51 -4.02
C PHE A 64 2.63 4.87 -3.93
N LEU A 65 2.58 5.60 -5.03
CA LEU A 65 3.22 6.90 -5.20
C LEU A 65 2.52 7.97 -4.36
N VAL A 66 3.25 8.61 -3.46
CA VAL A 66 2.73 9.66 -2.56
C VAL A 66 3.27 11.06 -2.86
N SER A 67 4.44 11.16 -3.49
CA SER A 67 5.04 12.47 -3.81
C SER A 67 6.02 12.38 -4.97
N ASN A 68 6.17 13.51 -5.67
CA ASN A 68 7.25 13.78 -6.62
C ASN A 68 7.94 15.06 -6.19
N LYS A 69 9.25 15.01 -5.84
CA LYS A 69 10.02 16.16 -5.41
C LYS A 69 11.42 16.13 -6.03
N GLY A 70 11.79 17.19 -6.70
CA GLY A 70 13.07 17.25 -7.44
C GLY A 70 13.14 16.14 -8.51
N ASP A 71 14.22 15.39 -8.49
CA ASP A 71 14.52 14.27 -9.39
C ASP A 71 14.02 12.90 -8.87
N LYS A 72 13.26 12.89 -7.77
CA LYS A 72 12.78 11.66 -7.10
C LYS A 72 11.26 11.53 -7.11
N SER A 73 10.84 10.29 -7.13
CA SER A 73 9.47 9.84 -6.82
C SER A 73 9.48 9.03 -5.54
N TYR A 74 8.52 9.29 -4.65
CA TYR A 74 8.42 8.68 -3.32
C TYR A 74 7.21 7.77 -3.23
N PHE A 75 7.45 6.53 -2.78
CA PHE A 75 6.44 5.50 -2.63
C PHE A 75 6.29 5.12 -1.16
N LEU A 76 5.05 4.99 -0.71
CA LEU A 76 4.74 4.48 0.62
C LEU A 76 4.46 2.99 0.57
N THR A 77 5.01 2.26 1.52
CA THR A 77 4.75 0.84 1.79
C THR A 77 4.89 0.57 3.29
N VAL A 78 4.84 -0.67 3.70
CA VAL A 78 5.03 -1.07 5.10
C VAL A 78 6.49 -1.35 5.42
N ARG A 79 6.88 -1.12 6.70
CA ARG A 79 8.26 -1.33 7.16
C ARG A 79 8.68 -2.78 7.04
N HIS A 80 7.83 -3.73 7.40
CA HIS A 80 8.21 -5.16 7.39
C HIS A 80 8.54 -5.71 5.98
N ILE A 81 8.14 -5.02 4.89
CA ILE A 81 8.61 -5.32 3.54
C ILE A 81 10.02 -4.75 3.30
N CYS A 82 10.34 -3.57 3.84
CA CYS A 82 11.63 -2.90 3.66
C CYS A 82 12.73 -3.49 4.53
N ILE A 83 12.40 -3.81 5.78
CA ILE A 83 13.35 -4.18 6.82
C ILE A 83 13.04 -5.60 7.31
N THR A 84 14.05 -6.45 7.33
CA THR A 84 13.97 -7.75 8.01
C THR A 84 14.30 -7.56 9.48
N ASP A 85 13.46 -8.07 10.37
CA ASP A 85 13.75 -8.02 11.82
C ASP A 85 14.79 -9.08 12.18
N ILE A 86 16.07 -8.69 12.07
CA ILE A 86 17.22 -9.53 12.43
C ILE A 86 17.65 -9.35 13.89
N GLU A 87 17.16 -8.32 14.60
CA GLU A 87 17.50 -7.96 15.98
C GLU A 87 17.44 -9.16 16.95
N LYS A 88 16.52 -10.10 16.73
CA LYS A 88 16.39 -11.31 17.56
C LYS A 88 17.57 -12.28 17.42
N TYR A 89 18.31 -12.22 16.31
CA TYR A 89 19.46 -13.08 16.03
C TYR A 89 20.77 -12.41 16.42
N GLU A 90 20.83 -11.07 16.49
CA GLU A 90 22.03 -10.29 16.81
C GLU A 90 22.54 -10.52 18.23
N ARG A 91 21.73 -11.11 19.11
CA ARG A 91 22.13 -11.51 20.47
C ARG A 91 23.04 -12.75 20.50
N LEU A 92 22.96 -13.57 19.45
CA LEU A 92 23.66 -14.88 19.41
C LEU A 92 24.67 -14.95 18.25
N PHE A 93 24.51 -14.10 17.23
CA PHE A 93 25.29 -14.12 16.01
C PHE A 93 25.62 -12.71 15.55
N ASP A 94 26.74 -12.54 14.87
CA ASP A 94 26.99 -11.35 14.07
C ASP A 94 26.20 -11.47 12.77
N VAL A 95 25.15 -10.65 12.63
CA VAL A 95 24.19 -10.77 11.52
C VAL A 95 24.31 -9.58 10.57
N ALA A 96 24.39 -9.86 9.30
CA ALA A 96 24.33 -8.87 8.24
C ALA A 96 23.27 -9.25 7.18
N GLU A 97 22.59 -8.26 6.63
CA GLU A 97 21.66 -8.43 5.51
C GLU A 97 22.18 -7.65 4.30
N VAL A 98 22.43 -8.37 3.20
CA VAL A 98 22.62 -7.74 1.89
C VAL A 98 21.32 -7.85 1.15
N LYS A 99 20.72 -6.70 0.79
CA LYS A 99 19.40 -6.66 0.15
C LYS A 99 19.31 -5.69 -1.01
N LYS A 100 18.43 -6.00 -1.94
CA LYS A 100 17.99 -5.15 -3.01
C LYS A 100 16.46 -5.06 -2.97
N ILE A 101 15.93 -3.85 -3.14
CA ILE A 101 14.49 -3.60 -3.25
C ILE A 101 14.21 -3.09 -4.66
N GLU A 102 13.29 -3.75 -5.35
CA GLU A 102 12.83 -3.39 -6.68
C GLU A 102 11.32 -3.19 -6.67
N ALA A 103 10.86 -2.19 -7.41
CA ALA A 103 9.45 -2.03 -7.75
C ALA A 103 9.21 -2.49 -9.19
N VAL A 104 8.08 -3.12 -9.43
CA VAL A 104 7.62 -3.51 -10.77
C VAL A 104 6.30 -2.80 -11.03
N ASP A 105 6.23 -2.03 -12.11
CA ASP A 105 5.00 -1.38 -12.55
C ASP A 105 4.13 -2.30 -13.43
N LEU A 106 2.94 -1.83 -13.82
CA LEU A 106 2.02 -2.57 -14.70
C LEU A 106 2.58 -2.86 -16.08
N ASN A 107 3.56 -2.09 -16.55
CA ASN A 107 4.22 -2.33 -17.82
C ASN A 107 5.43 -3.28 -17.69
N SER A 108 5.60 -3.89 -16.49
CA SER A 108 6.73 -4.76 -16.14
C SER A 108 8.10 -4.03 -16.11
N ASN A 109 8.09 -2.70 -16.07
CA ASN A 109 9.32 -1.94 -15.87
C ASN A 109 9.78 -2.11 -14.42
N LYS A 110 11.07 -2.39 -14.26
CA LYS A 110 11.71 -2.52 -12.96
C LYS A 110 12.37 -1.22 -12.56
N MET A 111 12.16 -0.83 -11.31
CA MET A 111 12.76 0.35 -10.70
C MET A 111 13.49 -0.04 -9.43
N GLU A 112 14.74 0.32 -9.29
CA GLU A 112 15.46 0.17 -8.03
C GLU A 112 14.94 1.18 -7.02
N MET A 113 14.71 0.71 -5.79
CA MET A 113 14.13 1.49 -4.71
C MET A 113 15.15 1.67 -3.59
N LYS A 114 15.22 2.88 -3.05
CA LYS A 114 16.04 3.23 -1.89
C LYS A 114 15.15 3.53 -0.71
N ILE A 115 15.52 3.04 0.48
CA ILE A 115 14.82 3.36 1.72
C ILE A 115 15.23 4.77 2.14
N GLU A 116 14.26 5.66 2.30
CA GLU A 116 14.47 7.04 2.75
C GLU A 116 14.12 7.20 4.24
N LYS A 117 13.03 6.56 4.70
CA LYS A 117 12.54 6.68 6.07
C LYS A 117 11.76 5.46 6.48
N VAL A 118 11.83 5.10 7.76
CA VAL A 118 11.01 4.02 8.35
C VAL A 118 10.41 4.48 9.68
N ASP A 119 9.22 3.95 9.99
CA ASP A 119 8.55 4.09 11.28
C ASP A 119 8.20 2.68 11.79
N LYS A 120 8.89 2.25 12.85
CA LYS A 120 8.71 0.91 13.45
C LYS A 120 7.37 0.81 14.16
N GLN A 121 6.91 1.91 14.79
CA GLN A 121 5.69 1.91 15.59
C GLN A 121 4.43 1.78 14.72
N ASN A 122 4.40 2.47 13.58
CA ASN A 122 3.26 2.48 12.67
C ASN A 122 3.44 1.57 11.45
N ASP A 123 4.53 0.80 11.40
CA ASP A 123 4.87 -0.09 10.28
C ASP A 123 4.89 0.63 8.93
N LEU A 124 5.51 1.82 8.86
CA LEU A 124 5.61 2.61 7.64
C LEU A 124 7.02 2.59 7.06
N CYS A 125 7.13 2.59 5.74
CA CYS A 125 8.38 2.70 5.00
C CYS A 125 8.19 3.61 3.80
N LEU A 126 9.07 4.61 3.67
CA LEU A 126 9.16 5.47 2.50
C LEU A 126 10.31 5.01 1.61
N LEU A 127 9.98 4.73 0.36
CA LEU A 127 10.93 4.36 -0.66
C LEU A 127 11.04 5.47 -1.69
N SER A 128 12.22 5.64 -2.30
CA SER A 128 12.41 6.53 -3.44
C SER A 128 13.00 5.82 -4.64
N THR A 129 12.74 6.38 -5.81
CA THR A 129 13.36 6.04 -7.08
C THR A 129 13.58 7.29 -7.91
N LYS A 130 14.22 7.18 -9.09
CA LYS A 130 14.27 8.27 -10.07
C LYS A 130 12.86 8.73 -10.41
N ARG A 131 12.69 10.02 -10.67
CA ARG A 131 11.40 10.62 -10.99
C ARG A 131 10.70 9.90 -12.13
N ILE A 132 9.43 9.53 -11.90
CA ILE A 132 8.54 8.94 -12.90
C ILE A 132 7.48 9.95 -13.32
N GLN A 133 6.91 9.76 -14.51
CA GLN A 133 5.87 10.63 -15.09
C GLN A 133 4.47 10.19 -14.63
N ALA A 134 4.29 10.02 -13.32
CA ALA A 134 3.00 9.66 -12.74
C ALA A 134 2.58 10.72 -11.70
N LYS A 135 1.28 10.98 -11.62
CA LYS A 135 0.72 11.89 -10.63
C LYS A 135 0.49 11.13 -9.31
N PRO A 136 1.02 11.58 -8.15
CA PRO A 136 0.80 10.94 -6.87
C PRO A 136 -0.68 10.77 -6.52
N TYR A 137 -0.99 9.77 -5.70
CA TYR A 137 -2.32 9.68 -5.07
C TYR A 137 -2.51 10.86 -4.11
N PRO A 138 -3.66 11.55 -4.15
CA PRO A 138 -3.99 12.51 -3.12
C PRO A 138 -4.26 11.77 -1.80
N ILE A 139 -3.80 12.34 -0.69
CA ILE A 139 -4.12 11.84 0.65
C ILE A 139 -5.36 12.57 1.13
N SER A 140 -6.39 11.84 1.53
CA SER A 140 -7.63 12.43 2.01
C SER A 140 -7.38 13.37 3.20
N LYS A 141 -8.06 14.50 3.23
CA LYS A 141 -8.00 15.45 4.34
C LYS A 141 -8.93 15.08 5.49
N THR A 142 -9.93 14.25 5.22
CA THR A 142 -10.96 13.83 6.17
C THR A 142 -10.88 12.34 6.44
N GLU A 143 -11.25 11.95 7.64
CA GLU A 143 -11.45 10.55 7.99
C GLU A 143 -12.72 10.01 7.29
N PRO A 144 -12.75 8.74 6.89
CA PRO A 144 -13.98 8.13 6.39
C PRO A 144 -15.01 7.99 7.51
N ALA A 145 -16.29 8.01 7.16
CA ALA A 145 -17.37 7.67 8.08
C ALA A 145 -17.53 6.14 8.19
N LEU A 146 -18.01 5.67 9.35
CA LEU A 146 -18.30 4.25 9.56
C LEU A 146 -19.30 3.76 8.50
N GLY A 147 -18.95 2.67 7.81
CA GLY A 147 -19.75 2.11 6.73
C GLY A 147 -19.45 2.71 5.34
N ASP A 148 -18.55 3.68 5.22
CA ASP A 148 -18.13 4.18 3.92
C ASP A 148 -17.51 3.08 3.07
N ARG A 149 -17.90 3.05 1.78
CA ARG A 149 -17.32 2.11 0.82
C ARG A 149 -15.89 2.49 0.49
N VAL A 150 -15.01 1.49 0.46
CA VAL A 150 -13.59 1.65 0.19
C VAL A 150 -13.13 0.71 -0.92
N TYR A 151 -12.01 1.06 -1.55
CA TYR A 151 -11.37 0.29 -2.63
C TYR A 151 -9.91 0.02 -2.25
N ASN A 152 -9.40 -1.12 -2.67
CA ASN A 152 -8.01 -1.52 -2.43
C ASN A 152 -7.42 -2.12 -3.70
N ILE A 153 -6.23 -1.68 -4.07
CA ILE A 153 -5.43 -2.21 -5.16
C ILE A 153 -4.26 -2.93 -4.52
N ALA A 154 -4.09 -4.22 -4.78
CA ALA A 154 -3.06 -5.01 -4.12
C ALA A 154 -2.40 -6.03 -5.06
N THR A 155 -1.29 -6.62 -4.59
CA THR A 155 -0.60 -7.72 -5.28
C THR A 155 -0.63 -9.01 -4.44
N PRO A 156 -1.84 -9.51 -4.06
CA PRO A 156 -1.95 -10.69 -3.22
C PRO A 156 -1.26 -11.89 -3.85
N LEU A 157 -0.51 -12.64 -3.05
CA LEU A 157 0.26 -13.82 -3.51
C LEU A 157 1.13 -13.55 -4.74
N SER A 158 1.59 -12.31 -4.89
CA SER A 158 2.35 -11.81 -6.06
C SER A 158 1.56 -11.82 -7.38
N VAL A 159 0.24 -11.94 -7.35
CA VAL A 159 -0.62 -11.83 -8.53
C VAL A 159 -0.58 -10.40 -9.03
N PHE A 160 0.22 -10.16 -10.06
CA PHE A 160 0.43 -8.86 -10.66
C PHE A 160 1.16 -9.02 -12.00
N SER A 161 0.60 -8.47 -13.06
CA SER A 161 1.24 -8.44 -14.38
C SER A 161 0.65 -7.31 -15.23
N LYS A 162 1.15 -7.11 -16.44
CA LYS A 162 0.75 -6.06 -17.37
C LYS A 162 -0.77 -6.14 -17.52
N ASP A 163 -1.65 -6.53 -17.56
CA ASP A 163 -3.09 -6.52 -17.75
C ASP A 163 -3.85 -7.20 -16.58
N LEU A 164 -3.17 -7.41 -15.44
CA LEU A 164 -3.75 -8.09 -14.29
C LEU A 164 -3.35 -7.41 -12.97
N VAL A 165 -4.30 -6.72 -12.36
CA VAL A 165 -4.17 -6.13 -11.02
C VAL A 165 -5.43 -6.43 -10.22
N PRO A 166 -5.32 -7.15 -9.11
CA PRO A 166 -6.45 -7.37 -8.22
C PRO A 166 -6.98 -6.06 -7.62
N LEU A 167 -8.27 -5.86 -7.78
CA LEU A 167 -9.02 -4.74 -7.20
C LEU A 167 -10.08 -5.30 -6.27
N PHE A 168 -10.08 -4.83 -5.03
CA PHE A 168 -11.03 -5.22 -4.01
C PHE A 168 -11.88 -4.04 -3.57
N SER A 169 -13.06 -4.31 -3.03
CA SER A 169 -13.89 -3.32 -2.36
C SER A 169 -14.45 -3.87 -1.06
N GLY A 170 -14.76 -2.98 -0.14
CA GLY A 170 -15.34 -3.29 1.16
C GLY A 170 -15.75 -2.01 1.87
N TYR A 171 -15.65 -2.01 3.20
CA TYR A 171 -16.14 -0.91 4.02
C TYR A 171 -15.13 -0.50 5.08
N TYR A 172 -15.16 0.76 5.45
CA TYR A 172 -14.50 1.23 6.65
C TYR A 172 -15.30 0.83 7.88
N SER A 173 -14.65 0.10 8.80
CA SER A 173 -15.30 -0.48 9.98
C SER A 173 -14.91 0.21 11.28
N GLY A 174 -14.21 1.34 11.21
CA GLY A 174 -13.83 2.15 12.37
C GLY A 174 -12.34 2.17 12.67
N GLN A 175 -11.99 2.81 13.79
CA GLN A 175 -10.62 2.84 14.29
C GLN A 175 -10.56 2.72 15.80
N ALA A 176 -9.49 2.09 16.29
CA ALA A 176 -9.15 2.01 17.70
C ALA A 176 -7.62 2.03 17.84
N GLU A 177 -7.10 2.61 18.91
CA GLU A 177 -5.68 2.59 19.29
C GLU A 177 -4.72 2.99 18.14
N GLY A 178 -5.13 4.00 17.36
CA GLY A 178 -4.32 4.49 16.22
C GLY A 178 -4.31 3.60 14.98
N LYS A 179 -5.13 2.54 14.96
CA LYS A 179 -5.31 1.62 13.83
C LYS A 179 -6.71 1.71 13.27
N LYS A 180 -6.84 1.55 11.96
CA LYS A 180 -8.10 1.45 11.22
C LYS A 180 -8.39 0.04 10.82
N LEU A 181 -9.66 -0.31 10.78
CA LEU A 181 -10.16 -1.58 10.28
C LEU A 181 -10.99 -1.36 9.01
N PHE A 182 -10.70 -2.17 8.00
CA PHE A 182 -11.42 -2.23 6.74
C PHE A 182 -11.86 -3.67 6.46
N THR A 183 -13.10 -3.89 6.07
CA THR A 183 -13.61 -5.21 5.65
C THR A 183 -13.29 -5.45 4.17
N ILE A 184 -12.01 -5.56 3.85
CA ILE A 184 -11.50 -5.90 2.53
C ILE A 184 -10.66 -7.18 2.60
N PRO A 185 -10.69 -8.03 1.56
CA PRO A 185 -9.81 -9.19 1.48
C PRO A 185 -8.34 -8.74 1.42
N ALA A 186 -7.50 -9.38 2.23
CA ALA A 186 -6.06 -9.16 2.17
C ALA A 186 -5.31 -10.42 2.61
N THR A 187 -4.13 -10.63 2.04
CA THR A 187 -3.24 -11.76 2.33
C THR A 187 -1.80 -11.36 2.04
N ASN A 188 -0.87 -12.30 2.09
CA ASN A 188 0.53 -12.08 1.72
C ASN A 188 0.64 -11.38 0.36
N GLY A 189 1.42 -10.31 0.28
CA GLY A 189 1.52 -9.44 -0.89
C GLY A 189 0.57 -8.23 -0.88
N SER A 190 -0.51 -8.26 -0.10
CA SER A 190 -1.39 -7.09 0.09
C SER A 190 -0.77 -6.02 0.98
N SER A 191 0.23 -6.35 1.80
CA SER A 191 0.96 -5.40 2.65
C SER A 191 1.51 -4.23 1.85
N GLY A 192 1.28 -3.00 2.31
CA GLY A 192 1.65 -1.76 1.63
C GLY A 192 0.68 -1.30 0.55
N SER A 193 -0.46 -1.97 0.34
CA SER A 193 -1.45 -1.57 -0.65
C SER A 193 -2.31 -0.40 -0.17
N PRO A 194 -2.66 0.56 -1.07
CA PRO A 194 -3.48 1.71 -0.72
C PRO A 194 -4.93 1.32 -0.49
N VAL A 195 -5.54 1.91 0.52
CA VAL A 195 -7.00 1.91 0.69
C VAL A 195 -7.52 3.28 0.29
N LEU A 196 -8.44 3.30 -0.68
CA LEU A 196 -8.93 4.48 -1.36
C LEU A 196 -10.41 4.73 -1.05
N ASN A 197 -10.81 5.99 -0.98
CA ASN A 197 -12.21 6.37 -1.03
C ASN A 197 -12.72 6.40 -2.48
N TYR A 198 -14.00 6.71 -2.69
CA TYR A 198 -14.63 6.81 -4.00
C TYR A 198 -14.03 7.92 -4.90
N ARG A 199 -13.27 8.87 -4.34
CA ARG A 199 -12.55 9.91 -5.08
C ARG A 199 -11.12 9.51 -5.47
N GLY A 200 -10.70 8.28 -5.14
CA GLY A 200 -9.34 7.83 -5.36
C GLY A 200 -8.30 8.46 -4.42
N GLU A 201 -8.74 9.01 -3.28
CA GLU A 201 -7.85 9.54 -2.25
C GLU A 201 -7.48 8.45 -1.26
N ILE A 202 -6.22 8.47 -0.81
CA ILE A 202 -5.72 7.56 0.24
C ILE A 202 -6.42 7.86 1.55
N ILE A 203 -7.05 6.85 2.13
CA ILE A 203 -7.67 6.87 3.47
C ILE A 203 -7.04 5.86 4.42
N GLY A 204 -6.13 5.02 3.91
CA GLY A 204 -5.39 4.02 4.68
C GLY A 204 -4.40 3.26 3.81
N MET A 205 -3.68 2.32 4.43
CA MET A 205 -2.75 1.39 3.78
C MET A 205 -2.82 0.05 4.51
N VAL A 206 -2.96 -1.04 3.78
CA VAL A 206 -2.96 -2.38 4.40
C VAL A 206 -1.59 -2.66 5.02
N SER A 207 -1.53 -2.84 6.34
CA SER A 207 -0.32 -3.24 7.06
C SER A 207 -0.37 -4.67 7.55
N SER A 208 -1.54 -5.13 7.98
CA SER A 208 -1.72 -6.51 8.46
C SER A 208 -3.16 -6.96 8.27
N VAL A 209 -3.40 -8.24 8.52
CA VAL A 209 -4.73 -8.86 8.52
C VAL A 209 -4.92 -9.61 9.83
N THR A 210 -6.15 -9.91 10.18
CA THR A 210 -6.46 -10.81 11.28
C THR A 210 -6.13 -12.25 10.87
N ILE A 211 -5.53 -13.02 11.78
CA ILE A 211 -4.95 -14.34 11.47
C ILE A 211 -6.00 -15.33 10.94
N ASP A 212 -7.20 -15.33 11.53
CA ASP A 212 -8.24 -16.31 11.23
C ASP A 212 -9.33 -15.76 10.28
N PHE A 213 -9.21 -14.50 9.84
CA PHE A 213 -10.22 -13.87 9.01
C PHE A 213 -9.62 -12.85 8.02
N ASN A 214 -9.22 -13.33 6.86
CA ASN A 214 -8.51 -12.56 5.83
C ASN A 214 -9.32 -11.41 5.19
N ASN A 215 -10.57 -11.21 5.61
CA ASN A 215 -11.43 -10.12 5.15
C ASN A 215 -11.41 -8.90 6.08
N MET A 216 -10.50 -8.86 7.04
CA MET A 216 -10.29 -7.72 7.94
C MET A 216 -8.86 -7.21 7.84
N ALA A 217 -8.68 -6.18 7.03
CA ALA A 217 -7.40 -5.52 6.84
C ALA A 217 -7.22 -4.40 7.87
N ILE A 218 -6.05 -4.35 8.47
CA ILE A 218 -5.65 -3.35 9.46
C ILE A 218 -4.71 -2.34 8.78
N SER A 219 -4.89 -1.07 9.10
CA SER A 219 -4.11 0.05 8.58
C SER A 219 -3.67 0.97 9.72
N PRO A 220 -2.50 1.62 9.63
CA PRO A 220 -2.21 2.80 10.45
C PRO A 220 -3.28 3.87 10.27
N SER A 221 -3.47 4.73 11.27
CA SER A 221 -4.40 5.86 11.15
C SER A 221 -3.95 6.83 10.06
N LEU A 222 -4.89 7.53 9.45
CA LEU A 222 -4.59 8.57 8.46
C LEU A 222 -3.73 9.70 9.06
N LYS A 223 -3.91 10.00 10.35
CA LYS A 223 -3.06 10.93 11.10
C LYS A 223 -1.60 10.46 11.12
N ASN A 224 -1.34 9.19 11.39
CA ASN A 224 0.01 8.63 11.44
C ASN A 224 0.65 8.63 10.04
N ILE A 225 -0.11 8.25 9.00
CA ILE A 225 0.36 8.31 7.61
C ILE A 225 0.74 9.74 7.22
N ARG A 226 -0.12 10.73 7.49
CA ARG A 226 0.18 12.14 7.21
C ARG A 226 1.38 12.64 7.99
N GLY A 227 1.45 12.37 9.31
CA GLY A 227 2.57 12.75 10.15
C GLY A 227 3.90 12.21 9.62
N PHE A 228 3.90 10.96 9.17
CA PHE A 228 5.07 10.33 8.56
C PHE A 228 5.50 11.00 7.24
N LEU A 229 4.55 11.47 6.43
CA LEU A 229 4.81 12.08 5.12
C LEU A 229 5.07 13.60 5.17
N ASN A 230 4.76 14.29 6.27
CA ASN A 230 4.92 15.76 6.36
C ASN A 230 6.37 16.26 6.26
N GLU A 231 7.34 15.36 6.32
CA GLU A 231 8.77 15.69 6.27
C GLU A 231 9.40 15.44 4.89
N ILE A 232 8.59 15.17 3.85
CA ILE A 232 9.07 14.93 2.48
C ILE A 232 9.18 16.24 1.70
#